data_6984163f6a614de07d9f234fd6b32d00
#
_entry.id   6984163f6a614de07d9f234fd6b32d00
#
_cell.length_a   1.000
_cell.length_b   1.000
_cell.length_c   1.000
_cell.angle_alpha   90.00
_cell.angle_beta   90.00
_cell.angle_gamma   90.00
#
_symmetry.space_group_name_H-M   'P 1'
#
loop_
_entity.id
_entity.type
_entity.pdbx_description
1 polymer ?
#
loop_
_entity_poly.entity_id
_entity_poly.type
_entity_poly.pdbx_seq_one_letter_code
_entity_poly.pdbx_strand_id
1 'polypeptide(L)'
;MNGVLFFALLSFVGYRLFLEEFDSYNDDEAETALVIEGDSAEVLKKDEDLQGLVHNRIENLPGTSIRVLPISTRRFKASTVDRKKYSRRYLRNTADVHHIGHDNVNFVFMDIDYKVINTLLTRKAFIHTAACPQMVSQENTPDPTVKNILYLISFKDSNNDGLLGESDSSDLYISDVDGSNLVQVTRNVFVQDFKFINSNSEVLISFQKQEAARSEYQPTRYAKYQIATETLIEMSDLHQELSEVETIVKVGSTDKQP
;
A
#
# COMPACT_ATOMS: atom_id res chain seq x y z
N MET A 1 19.24 -52.18 -24.02
CA MET A 1 19.41 -50.74 -24.30
C MET A 1 18.12 -49.90 -24.34
N ASN A 2 16.93 -50.51 -24.23
CA ASN A 2 15.63 -49.79 -24.28
C ASN A 2 15.06 -49.27 -22.95
N GLY A 3 15.51 -49.77 -21.80
CA GLY A 3 14.99 -49.39 -20.50
C GLY A 3 15.37 -47.95 -20.05
N VAL A 4 16.63 -47.56 -20.35
CA VAL A 4 17.13 -46.24 -19.92
C VAL A 4 16.43 -45.13 -20.70
N LEU A 5 16.12 -45.31 -21.98
CA LEU A 5 15.40 -44.35 -22.81
C LEU A 5 13.94 -44.18 -22.34
N PHE A 6 13.31 -45.26 -21.90
CA PHE A 6 11.94 -45.22 -21.39
C PHE A 6 11.85 -44.47 -20.04
N PHE A 7 12.81 -44.67 -19.13
CA PHE A 7 12.89 -43.94 -17.86
C PHE A 7 13.20 -42.45 -18.09
N ALA A 8 14.08 -42.12 -19.04
CA ALA A 8 14.35 -40.71 -19.38
C ALA A 8 13.12 -40.01 -19.98
N LEU A 9 12.33 -40.72 -20.78
CA LEU A 9 11.08 -40.17 -21.36
C LEU A 9 10.01 -39.96 -20.30
N LEU A 10 9.83 -40.93 -19.36
CA LEU A 10 8.91 -40.81 -18.23
C LEU A 10 9.31 -39.68 -17.30
N SER A 11 10.60 -39.50 -17.00
CA SER A 11 11.10 -38.41 -16.18
C SER A 11 10.89 -37.05 -16.86
N PHE A 12 11.07 -36.96 -18.17
CA PHE A 12 10.84 -35.74 -18.95
C PHE A 12 9.35 -35.36 -19.01
N VAL A 13 8.48 -36.36 -19.25
CA VAL A 13 7.02 -36.15 -19.26
C VAL A 13 6.51 -35.78 -17.85
N GLY A 14 6.98 -36.49 -16.80
CA GLY A 14 6.66 -36.15 -15.44
C GLY A 14 7.13 -34.77 -15.01
N TYR A 15 8.33 -34.37 -15.44
CA TYR A 15 8.86 -33.02 -15.21
C TYR A 15 8.07 -31.95 -15.96
N ARG A 16 7.64 -32.23 -17.21
CA ARG A 16 6.80 -31.30 -17.97
C ARG A 16 5.40 -31.15 -17.36
N LEU A 17 4.75 -32.24 -16.96
CA LEU A 17 3.46 -32.20 -16.27
C LEU A 17 3.58 -31.49 -14.91
N PHE A 18 4.66 -31.72 -14.18
CA PHE A 18 4.93 -30.99 -12.93
C PHE A 18 5.15 -29.49 -13.16
N LEU A 19 5.84 -29.09 -14.23
CA LEU A 19 6.01 -27.68 -14.58
C LEU A 19 4.69 -27.04 -15.05
N GLU A 20 3.89 -27.76 -15.84
CA GLU A 20 2.58 -27.27 -16.29
C GLU A 20 1.58 -27.13 -15.10
N GLU A 21 1.68 -28.04 -14.11
CA GLU A 21 0.86 -27.94 -12.90
C GLU A 21 1.39 -26.86 -11.94
N PHE A 22 2.70 -26.59 -11.91
CA PHE A 22 3.30 -25.50 -11.15
C PHE A 22 3.09 -24.12 -11.83
N ASP A 23 3.10 -24.03 -13.15
CA ASP A 23 2.76 -22.81 -13.88
C ASP A 23 1.26 -22.50 -13.81
N SER A 24 0.40 -23.51 -13.61
CA SER A 24 -1.02 -23.34 -13.35
C SER A 24 -1.32 -22.81 -11.94
N TYR A 25 -0.36 -22.90 -11.00
CA TYR A 25 -0.43 -22.31 -9.66
C TYR A 25 0.14 -20.89 -9.57
N ASN A 26 0.70 -20.35 -10.67
CA ASN A 26 0.79 -18.91 -10.85
C ASN A 26 -0.62 -18.39 -11.16
N ASP A 27 -1.48 -18.54 -10.16
CA ASP A 27 -2.78 -17.91 -10.13
C ASP A 27 -2.61 -16.49 -10.62
N ASP A 28 -3.32 -16.16 -11.67
CA ASP A 28 -3.67 -14.81 -12.05
C ASP A 28 -4.00 -14.05 -10.77
N GLU A 29 -3.00 -13.38 -10.16
CA GLU A 29 -3.24 -12.46 -9.05
C GLU A 29 -4.23 -11.45 -9.60
N ALA A 30 -5.49 -11.65 -9.25
CA ALA A 30 -6.58 -10.78 -9.67
C ALA A 30 -6.24 -9.39 -9.17
N GLU A 31 -6.00 -8.49 -10.12
CA GLU A 31 -5.64 -7.11 -9.82
C GLU A 31 -6.75 -6.49 -8.98
N THR A 32 -6.41 -6.12 -7.75
CA THR A 32 -7.30 -5.40 -6.84
C THR A 32 -7.37 -3.94 -7.28
N ALA A 33 -8.26 -3.64 -8.20
CA ALA A 33 -8.49 -2.28 -8.67
C ALA A 33 -9.99 -1.99 -8.75
N LEU A 34 -10.36 -0.75 -8.48
CA LEU A 34 -11.74 -0.28 -8.54
C LEU A 34 -12.00 0.39 -9.88
N VAL A 35 -13.02 -0.07 -10.62
CA VAL A 35 -13.44 0.57 -11.87
C VAL A 35 -14.15 1.88 -11.55
N ILE A 36 -13.69 2.97 -12.18
CA ILE A 36 -14.37 4.26 -12.13
C ILE A 36 -15.28 4.46 -13.34
N GLU A 37 -16.25 5.37 -13.23
CA GLU A 37 -17.15 5.68 -14.34
C GLU A 37 -16.39 6.36 -15.50
N GLY A 38 -16.62 5.86 -16.74
CA GLY A 38 -15.98 6.37 -17.96
C GLY A 38 -16.00 5.32 -19.06
N ASP A 39 -15.25 5.54 -20.13
CA ASP A 39 -15.16 4.64 -21.29
C ASP A 39 -14.71 3.23 -20.90
N SER A 40 -13.89 3.11 -19.87
CA SER A 40 -13.45 1.83 -19.29
C SER A 40 -14.58 1.04 -18.67
N ALA A 41 -15.60 1.70 -18.10
CA ALA A 41 -16.79 1.04 -17.57
C ALA A 41 -17.67 0.42 -18.69
N GLU A 42 -17.65 0.98 -19.90
CA GLU A 42 -18.32 0.40 -21.07
C GLU A 42 -17.58 -0.81 -21.63
N VAL A 43 -16.25 -0.80 -21.62
CA VAL A 43 -15.40 -1.93 -22.02
C VAL A 43 -15.63 -3.10 -21.06
N LEU A 44 -15.70 -2.85 -19.75
CA LEU A 44 -15.96 -3.87 -18.73
C LEU A 44 -17.39 -4.42 -18.77
N LYS A 45 -18.38 -3.61 -19.13
CA LYS A 45 -19.76 -4.08 -19.34
C LYS A 45 -19.89 -5.05 -20.52
N LYS A 46 -18.99 -4.96 -21.51
CA LYS A 46 -18.98 -5.86 -22.67
C LYS A 46 -18.35 -7.22 -22.39
N ASP A 47 -17.41 -7.30 -21.43
CA ASP A 47 -16.65 -8.52 -21.15
C ASP A 47 -17.18 -9.35 -19.97
N GLU A 48 -18.34 -9.02 -19.40
CA GLU A 48 -18.93 -9.70 -18.22
C GLU A 48 -17.99 -9.79 -17.00
N ASP A 49 -16.96 -8.96 -16.93
CA ASP A 49 -16.07 -8.88 -15.77
C ASP A 49 -16.81 -8.18 -14.62
N LEU A 50 -17.48 -8.99 -13.80
CA LEU A 50 -18.14 -8.50 -12.60
C LEU A 50 -17.11 -8.18 -11.55
N GLN A 51 -17.04 -6.91 -11.14
CA GLN A 51 -16.30 -6.51 -9.97
C GLN A 51 -17.08 -6.90 -8.71
N GLY A 52 -16.55 -7.84 -7.94
CA GLY A 52 -17.14 -8.26 -6.66
C GLY A 52 -16.45 -7.59 -5.48
N LEU A 53 -17.20 -7.38 -4.40
CA LEU A 53 -16.63 -7.02 -3.10
C LEU A 53 -16.18 -8.29 -2.38
N VAL A 54 -14.98 -8.23 -1.79
CA VAL A 54 -14.45 -9.27 -0.92
C VAL A 54 -14.41 -8.71 0.49
N HIS A 55 -15.11 -9.38 1.40
CA HIS A 55 -15.03 -9.06 2.82
C HIS A 55 -13.90 -9.89 3.41
N ASN A 56 -12.87 -9.22 3.88
CA ASN A 56 -11.74 -9.85 4.55
C ASN A 56 -12.15 -10.32 5.96
N ARG A 57 -11.20 -10.81 6.72
CA ARG A 57 -11.47 -11.23 8.10
C ARG A 57 -11.63 -10.00 9.00
N ILE A 58 -12.59 -10.07 9.93
CA ILE A 58 -12.68 -9.07 11.00
C ILE A 58 -11.48 -9.23 11.92
N GLU A 59 -10.76 -8.14 12.16
CA GLU A 59 -9.57 -8.10 13.00
C GLU A 59 -9.79 -7.17 14.19
N ASN A 60 -9.10 -7.44 15.29
CA ASN A 60 -9.06 -6.53 16.43
C ASN A 60 -7.95 -5.50 16.17
N LEU A 61 -8.23 -4.22 16.33
CA LEU A 61 -7.18 -3.21 16.33
C LEU A 61 -6.35 -3.33 17.61
N PRO A 62 -5.03 -3.59 17.50
CA PRO A 62 -4.18 -3.74 18.67
C PRO A 62 -4.27 -2.54 19.61
N GLY A 63 -4.32 -2.78 20.91
CA GLY A 63 -4.37 -1.73 21.94
C GLY A 63 -5.70 -1.02 22.05
N THR A 64 -6.74 -1.45 21.35
CA THR A 64 -8.07 -0.81 21.38
C THR A 64 -9.17 -1.83 21.59
N SER A 65 -10.40 -1.34 21.83
CA SER A 65 -11.63 -2.14 21.82
C SER A 65 -12.31 -2.16 20.45
N ILE A 66 -11.68 -1.59 19.42
CA ILE A 66 -12.23 -1.47 18.08
C ILE A 66 -11.92 -2.72 17.25
N ARG A 67 -12.89 -3.13 16.46
CA ARG A 67 -12.73 -4.15 15.41
C ARG A 67 -12.87 -3.52 14.05
N VAL A 68 -12.11 -4.04 13.09
CA VAL A 68 -12.09 -3.54 11.74
C VAL A 68 -12.34 -4.66 10.75
N LEU A 69 -13.17 -4.39 9.74
CA LEU A 69 -13.39 -5.25 8.58
C LEU A 69 -12.83 -4.55 7.35
N PRO A 70 -11.68 -4.99 6.83
CA PRO A 70 -11.16 -4.51 5.56
C PRO A 70 -12.06 -5.02 4.41
N ILE A 71 -12.36 -4.15 3.45
CA ILE A 71 -13.13 -4.48 2.26
C ILE A 71 -12.26 -4.24 1.04
N SER A 72 -12.07 -5.26 0.21
CA SER A 72 -11.36 -5.18 -1.06
C SER A 72 -12.27 -5.50 -2.24
N THR A 73 -11.75 -5.33 -3.45
CA THR A 73 -12.43 -5.75 -4.67
C THR A 73 -11.66 -6.88 -5.32
N ARG A 74 -12.39 -7.73 -6.05
CA ARG A 74 -11.80 -8.79 -6.88
C ARG A 74 -12.43 -8.75 -8.25
N ARG A 75 -11.61 -8.84 -9.29
CA ARG A 75 -12.08 -9.11 -10.65
C ARG A 75 -12.15 -10.61 -10.85
N PHE A 76 -13.24 -11.09 -11.42
CA PHE A 76 -13.46 -12.52 -11.63
C PHE A 76 -12.93 -13.04 -12.97
N LYS A 77 -12.56 -12.16 -13.92
CA LYS A 77 -11.84 -12.51 -15.15
C LYS A 77 -10.71 -11.55 -15.38
N ALA A 78 -9.50 -12.09 -15.55
CA ALA A 78 -8.39 -11.33 -16.07
C ALA A 78 -8.49 -11.34 -17.59
N SER A 79 -9.00 -10.27 -18.22
CA SER A 79 -8.73 -10.07 -19.64
C SER A 79 -7.24 -9.84 -19.81
N THR A 80 -6.67 -10.39 -20.90
CA THR A 80 -5.25 -10.29 -21.28
C THR A 80 -4.89 -8.85 -21.66
N VAL A 81 -4.94 -7.94 -20.71
CA VAL A 81 -4.33 -6.63 -20.84
C VAL A 81 -2.86 -6.77 -20.47
N ASP A 82 -2.00 -6.33 -21.40
CA ASP A 82 -0.55 -6.36 -21.32
C ASP A 82 -0.07 -5.92 -19.93
N ARG A 83 0.29 -6.91 -19.10
CA ARG A 83 0.76 -6.69 -17.73
C ARG A 83 2.16 -6.11 -17.80
N LYS A 84 2.29 -4.81 -17.89
CA LYS A 84 3.51 -4.16 -17.43
C LYS A 84 3.62 -4.46 -15.94
N LYS A 85 4.56 -5.33 -15.57
CA LYS A 85 4.93 -5.62 -14.18
C LYS A 85 5.31 -4.30 -13.51
N TYR A 86 4.33 -3.63 -12.92
CA TYR A 86 4.61 -2.58 -11.96
C TYR A 86 5.13 -3.29 -10.72
N SER A 87 6.42 -3.15 -10.48
CA SER A 87 7.07 -3.62 -9.26
C SER A 87 6.30 -3.07 -8.08
N ARG A 88 5.68 -3.95 -7.29
CA ARG A 88 5.15 -3.62 -5.96
C ARG A 88 6.27 -2.93 -5.20
N ARG A 89 6.23 -1.62 -5.12
CA ARG A 89 7.00 -0.88 -4.13
C ARG A 89 6.26 -1.02 -2.81
N TYR A 90 6.37 -2.18 -2.19
CA TYR A 90 6.00 -2.28 -0.79
C TYR A 90 6.74 -1.17 -0.04
N LEU A 91 6.00 -0.40 0.73
CA LEU A 91 6.60 0.32 1.85
C LEU A 91 7.53 -0.69 2.52
N ARG A 92 8.83 -0.39 2.54
CA ARG A 92 9.82 -1.26 3.18
C ARG A 92 9.29 -1.56 4.55
N ASN A 93 9.18 -2.86 4.86
CA ASN A 93 8.73 -3.39 6.14
C ASN A 93 9.10 -2.43 7.27
N THR A 94 8.19 -1.54 7.61
CA THR A 94 8.35 -0.65 8.74
C THR A 94 8.04 -1.51 9.95
N ALA A 95 9.08 -1.99 10.60
CA ALA A 95 8.97 -2.75 11.85
C ALA A 95 8.24 -1.95 12.96
N ASP A 96 7.93 -0.68 12.68
CA ASP A 96 7.43 0.30 13.63
C ASP A 96 5.90 0.56 13.51
N VAL A 97 5.19 -0.13 12.61
CA VAL A 97 3.73 -0.03 12.48
C VAL A 97 3.08 -1.40 12.32
N HIS A 98 1.84 -1.53 12.78
CA HIS A 98 1.01 -2.70 12.56
C HIS A 98 0.08 -2.46 11.37
N HIS A 99 0.26 -3.22 10.30
CA HIS A 99 -0.59 -3.14 9.12
C HIS A 99 -1.93 -3.85 9.36
N ILE A 100 -3.03 -3.16 9.09
CA ILE A 100 -4.40 -3.66 9.24
C ILE A 100 -5.08 -3.97 7.90
N GLY A 101 -4.40 -3.73 6.79
CA GLY A 101 -4.88 -4.09 5.45
C GLY A 101 -4.07 -3.45 4.34
N HIS A 102 -4.08 -4.14 3.19
CA HIS A 102 -3.49 -3.67 1.93
C HIS A 102 -4.54 -3.86 0.83
N ASP A 103 -4.48 -3.01 -0.20
CA ASP A 103 -5.30 -3.11 -1.40
C ASP A 103 -6.80 -3.19 -1.10
N ASN A 104 -7.26 -2.29 -0.25
CA ASN A 104 -8.65 -2.20 0.16
C ASN A 104 -9.36 -1.04 -0.55
N VAL A 105 -10.67 -1.11 -0.58
CA VAL A 105 -11.53 -0.02 -1.09
C VAL A 105 -12.27 0.69 0.03
N ASN A 106 -12.36 0.06 1.21
CA ASN A 106 -12.97 0.66 2.39
C ASN A 106 -12.64 -0.14 3.66
N PHE A 107 -12.99 0.43 4.83
CA PHE A 107 -12.95 -0.21 6.13
C PHE A 107 -14.27 0.04 6.87
N VAL A 108 -14.79 -0.99 7.53
CA VAL A 108 -15.93 -0.88 8.45
C VAL A 108 -15.43 -1.08 9.87
N PHE A 109 -15.72 -0.14 10.74
CA PHE A 109 -15.33 -0.15 12.15
C PHE A 109 -16.49 -0.59 13.03
N MET A 110 -16.20 -1.39 14.03
CA MET A 110 -17.17 -1.97 14.94
C MET A 110 -16.67 -1.87 16.39
N ASP A 111 -17.60 -1.84 17.33
CA ASP A 111 -17.30 -1.98 18.74
C ASP A 111 -17.02 -3.44 19.14
N ILE A 112 -16.80 -3.67 20.42
CA ILE A 112 -16.53 -4.99 20.98
C ILE A 112 -17.70 -5.97 20.80
N ASP A 113 -18.93 -5.47 20.65
CA ASP A 113 -20.15 -6.25 20.45
C ASP A 113 -20.49 -6.44 18.96
N TYR A 114 -19.54 -6.11 18.06
CA TYR A 114 -19.71 -6.16 16.58
C TYR A 114 -20.76 -5.21 16.03
N LYS A 115 -21.15 -4.19 16.78
CA LYS A 115 -22.03 -3.15 16.27
C LYS A 115 -21.21 -2.19 15.42
N VAL A 116 -21.67 -1.91 14.21
CA VAL A 116 -21.03 -0.95 13.30
C VAL A 116 -21.08 0.45 13.92
N ILE A 117 -19.90 1.07 14.03
CA ILE A 117 -19.70 2.43 14.54
C ILE A 117 -19.55 3.39 13.36
N ASN A 118 -18.71 3.01 12.37
CA ASN A 118 -18.36 3.88 11.26
C ASN A 118 -17.94 3.08 10.02
N THR A 119 -17.96 3.78 8.86
CA THR A 119 -17.36 3.33 7.60
C THR A 119 -16.41 4.43 7.15
N LEU A 120 -15.15 4.09 6.86
CA LEU A 120 -14.08 5.06 6.61
C LEU A 120 -14.40 6.05 5.49
N LEU A 121 -14.87 5.52 4.34
CA LEU A 121 -15.06 6.30 3.12
C LEU A 121 -16.51 6.27 2.66
N THR A 122 -17.00 7.44 2.22
CA THR A 122 -18.32 7.61 1.59
C THR A 122 -18.24 7.77 0.07
N ARG A 123 -17.03 7.69 -0.51
CA ARG A 123 -16.77 7.79 -1.95
C ARG A 123 -15.78 6.72 -2.40
N LYS A 124 -15.72 6.47 -3.71
CA LYS A 124 -14.76 5.54 -4.30
C LYS A 124 -13.33 5.98 -4.01
N ALA A 125 -12.49 5.04 -3.59
CA ALA A 125 -11.05 5.22 -3.41
C ALA A 125 -10.36 3.85 -3.43
N PHE A 126 -9.05 3.87 -3.60
CA PHE A 126 -8.19 2.72 -3.41
C PHE A 126 -7.24 3.00 -2.23
N ILE A 127 -7.22 2.10 -1.26
CA ILE A 127 -6.41 2.20 -0.05
C ILE A 127 -5.25 1.21 -0.16
N HIS A 128 -4.09 1.73 -0.52
CA HIS A 128 -2.87 0.92 -0.73
C HIS A 128 -2.43 0.21 0.55
N THR A 129 -2.52 0.90 1.67
CA THR A 129 -2.21 0.35 2.99
C THR A 129 -2.91 1.13 4.08
N ALA A 130 -3.19 0.44 5.17
CA ALA A 130 -3.65 1.03 6.42
C ALA A 130 -2.81 0.47 7.57
N ALA A 131 -2.39 1.32 8.50
CA ALA A 131 -1.53 0.94 9.61
C ALA A 131 -1.85 1.72 10.89
N CYS A 132 -1.79 1.06 12.03
CA CYS A 132 -1.85 1.67 13.34
C CYS A 132 -0.49 1.55 14.06
N PRO A 133 -0.28 2.24 15.19
CA PRO A 133 0.94 2.10 15.98
C PRO A 133 1.20 0.65 16.36
N GLN A 134 2.47 0.24 16.29
CA GLN A 134 2.86 -1.07 16.76
C GLN A 134 2.83 -1.10 18.29
N MET A 135 2.18 -2.12 18.83
CA MET A 135 2.20 -2.33 20.27
C MET A 135 3.53 -2.91 20.75
N VAL A 136 4.06 -2.34 21.82
CA VAL A 136 5.29 -2.82 22.47
C VAL A 136 5.00 -4.07 23.33
N SER A 137 3.76 -4.26 23.77
CA SER A 137 3.37 -5.39 24.62
C SER A 137 2.48 -6.38 23.85
N GLN A 138 2.76 -7.68 24.04
CA GLN A 138 1.94 -8.76 23.47
C GLN A 138 0.65 -9.03 24.27
N GLU A 139 0.39 -8.28 25.32
CA GLU A 139 -0.81 -8.43 26.11
C GLU A 139 -1.96 -7.65 25.47
N ASN A 140 -3.15 -8.22 25.45
CA ASN A 140 -4.40 -7.58 24.96
C ASN A 140 -4.87 -6.44 25.87
N THR A 141 -3.95 -5.69 26.45
CA THR A 141 -4.26 -4.55 27.30
C THR A 141 -4.45 -3.30 26.42
N PRO A 142 -5.50 -2.52 26.65
CA PRO A 142 -5.68 -1.26 25.93
C PRO A 142 -4.48 -0.34 26.11
N ASP A 143 -3.96 0.17 25.00
CA ASP A 143 -2.89 1.17 24.99
C ASP A 143 -3.49 2.54 24.67
N PRO A 144 -3.53 3.47 25.65
CA PRO A 144 -4.16 4.79 25.47
C PRO A 144 -3.40 5.68 24.46
N THR A 145 -2.21 5.27 24.03
CA THR A 145 -1.45 6.01 23.01
C THR A 145 -1.88 5.63 21.59
N VAL A 146 -2.55 4.48 21.39
CA VAL A 146 -3.09 4.05 20.09
C VAL A 146 -4.43 4.76 19.87
N LYS A 147 -4.38 5.91 19.21
CA LYS A 147 -5.54 6.78 18.96
C LYS A 147 -5.86 6.97 17.48
N ASN A 148 -4.90 6.69 16.61
CA ASN A 148 -5.00 7.04 15.19
C ASN A 148 -4.59 5.88 14.30
N ILE A 149 -5.10 5.92 13.06
CA ILE A 149 -4.75 5.03 11.96
C ILE A 149 -4.26 5.88 10.80
N LEU A 150 -3.20 5.43 10.13
CA LEU A 150 -2.64 6.04 8.92
C LEU A 150 -3.04 5.23 7.70
N TYR A 151 -3.29 5.92 6.59
CA TYR A 151 -3.68 5.31 5.31
C TYR A 151 -2.95 5.97 4.15
N LEU A 152 -2.53 5.18 3.16
CA LEU A 152 -2.23 5.70 1.83
C LEU A 152 -3.45 5.49 0.95
N ILE A 153 -4.04 6.59 0.46
CA ILE A 153 -5.29 6.55 -0.29
C ILE A 153 -5.15 7.28 -1.62
N SER A 154 -5.58 6.62 -2.70
CA SER A 154 -5.81 7.21 -4.02
C SER A 154 -7.29 7.48 -4.21
N PHE A 155 -7.64 8.75 -4.47
CA PHE A 155 -9.01 9.19 -4.78
C PHE A 155 -9.22 9.50 -6.26
N LYS A 156 -8.16 9.41 -7.07
CA LYS A 156 -8.18 9.76 -8.49
C LYS A 156 -7.37 8.76 -9.29
N ASP A 157 -7.86 8.42 -10.45
CA ASP A 157 -7.10 7.77 -11.50
C ASP A 157 -6.06 8.77 -12.01
N SER A 158 -4.81 8.58 -11.60
CA SER A 158 -3.72 9.51 -11.89
C SER A 158 -2.95 9.16 -13.16
N ASN A 159 -3.12 7.93 -13.66
CA ASN A 159 -2.50 7.41 -14.86
C ASN A 159 -3.47 7.36 -16.06
N ASN A 160 -4.78 7.66 -15.84
CA ASN A 160 -5.86 7.65 -16.82
C ASN A 160 -6.07 6.28 -17.49
N ASP A 161 -5.92 5.19 -16.74
CA ASP A 161 -6.19 3.83 -17.23
C ASP A 161 -7.65 3.39 -17.00
N GLY A 162 -8.46 4.23 -16.36
CA GLY A 162 -9.86 3.97 -16.03
C GLY A 162 -10.07 3.14 -14.76
N LEU A 163 -9.00 2.92 -14.00
CA LEU A 163 -9.01 2.16 -12.77
C LEU A 163 -8.51 3.01 -11.60
N LEU A 164 -8.98 2.70 -10.41
CA LEU A 164 -8.33 3.11 -9.17
C LEU A 164 -7.61 1.89 -8.59
N GLY A 165 -6.29 1.93 -8.56
CA GLY A 165 -5.47 0.78 -8.20
C GLY A 165 -4.07 1.14 -7.68
N GLU A 166 -3.22 0.13 -7.59
CA GLU A 166 -1.84 0.27 -7.09
C GLU A 166 -0.97 1.25 -7.89
N SER A 167 -1.28 1.46 -9.16
CA SER A 167 -0.51 2.35 -10.06
C SER A 167 -0.83 3.83 -9.87
N ASP A 168 -1.87 4.15 -9.10
CA ASP A 168 -2.29 5.51 -8.86
C ASP A 168 -1.47 6.22 -7.78
N SER A 169 -1.40 7.54 -7.90
CA SER A 169 -0.78 8.38 -6.89
C SER A 169 -1.63 8.41 -5.62
N SER A 170 -0.98 8.18 -4.48
CA SER A 170 -1.64 8.19 -3.17
C SER A 170 -1.08 9.28 -2.27
N ASP A 171 -1.94 9.84 -1.46
CA ASP A 171 -1.59 10.73 -0.36
C ASP A 171 -1.76 10.01 0.99
N LEU A 172 -1.01 10.49 1.99
CA LEU A 172 -1.15 10.00 3.37
C LEU A 172 -2.33 10.68 4.05
N TYR A 173 -3.16 9.88 4.71
CA TYR A 173 -4.31 10.29 5.52
C TYR A 173 -4.17 9.74 6.93
N ILE A 174 -4.83 10.39 7.89
CA ILE A 174 -4.94 9.96 9.28
C ILE A 174 -6.39 10.03 9.72
N SER A 175 -6.83 9.07 10.53
CA SER A 175 -8.13 9.10 11.21
C SER A 175 -7.99 8.76 12.69
N ASP A 176 -9.06 8.91 13.44
CA ASP A 176 -9.20 8.28 14.75
C ASP A 176 -9.30 6.76 14.59
N VAL A 177 -9.12 5.99 15.67
CA VAL A 177 -9.12 4.51 15.66
C VAL A 177 -10.47 3.91 15.23
N ASP A 178 -11.55 4.67 15.32
CA ASP A 178 -12.88 4.28 14.85
C ASP A 178 -13.16 4.68 13.39
N GLY A 179 -12.15 5.20 12.68
CA GLY A 179 -12.26 5.68 11.31
C GLY A 179 -12.92 7.05 11.16
N SER A 180 -13.29 7.72 12.26
CA SER A 180 -13.80 9.09 12.21
C SER A 180 -12.68 10.10 11.97
N ASN A 181 -13.04 11.36 11.66
CA ASN A 181 -12.11 12.48 11.52
C ASN A 181 -10.97 12.21 10.52
N LEU A 182 -11.28 11.66 9.35
CA LEU A 182 -10.28 11.41 8.30
C LEU A 182 -9.72 12.70 7.73
N VAL A 183 -8.42 12.98 7.93
CA VAL A 183 -7.71 14.18 7.52
C VAL A 183 -6.58 13.83 6.55
N GLN A 184 -6.38 14.65 5.51
CA GLN A 184 -5.28 14.52 4.58
C GLN A 184 -4.00 15.14 5.16
N VAL A 185 -2.95 14.33 5.29
CA VAL A 185 -1.64 14.72 5.84
C VAL A 185 -0.69 15.24 4.77
N THR A 186 -0.61 14.55 3.62
CA THR A 186 0.27 14.95 2.50
C THR A 186 -0.53 15.35 1.27
N ARG A 187 0.12 16.08 0.35
CA ARG A 187 -0.48 16.46 -0.95
C ARG A 187 0.57 16.45 -2.05
N ASN A 188 0.27 15.77 -3.15
CA ASN A 188 1.10 15.75 -4.36
C ASN A 188 2.56 15.34 -4.08
N VAL A 189 2.76 14.35 -3.23
CA VAL A 189 4.05 13.76 -2.93
C VAL A 189 3.97 12.24 -3.10
N PHE A 190 5.11 11.61 -3.32
CA PHE A 190 5.23 10.18 -3.29
C PHE A 190 5.74 9.77 -1.88
N VAL A 191 4.84 9.28 -1.04
CA VAL A 191 5.19 8.78 0.30
C VAL A 191 5.95 7.46 0.16
N GLN A 192 7.17 7.40 0.71
CA GLN A 192 8.02 6.23 0.68
C GLN A 192 7.88 5.38 1.94
N ASP A 193 7.71 6.07 3.07
CA ASP A 193 7.60 5.45 4.38
C ASP A 193 6.96 6.40 5.39
N PHE A 194 6.31 5.86 6.41
CA PHE A 194 5.76 6.60 7.52
C PHE A 194 5.75 5.77 8.80
N LYS A 195 5.90 6.42 9.94
CA LYS A 195 5.82 5.78 11.24
C LYS A 195 5.37 6.72 12.34
N PHE A 196 4.71 6.19 13.35
CA PHE A 196 4.42 6.91 14.57
C PHE A 196 5.69 7.09 15.40
N ILE A 197 5.84 8.26 15.98
CA ILE A 197 6.96 8.62 16.86
C ILE A 197 6.43 9.36 18.08
N ASN A 198 7.30 9.58 19.08
CA ASN A 198 7.01 10.39 20.28
C ASN A 198 5.71 9.94 20.99
N SER A 199 5.66 8.65 21.37
CA SER A 199 4.49 8.03 22.01
C SER A 199 3.21 8.20 21.17
N ASN A 200 3.34 8.01 19.85
CA ASN A 200 2.25 8.09 18.86
C ASN A 200 1.58 9.47 18.74
N SER A 201 2.23 10.54 19.22
CA SER A 201 1.72 11.91 19.10
C SER A 201 2.13 12.61 17.80
N GLU A 202 3.12 12.09 17.10
CA GLU A 202 3.63 12.60 15.83
C GLU A 202 3.83 11.47 14.83
N VAL A 203 3.87 11.81 13.53
CA VAL A 203 4.20 10.89 12.44
C VAL A 203 5.45 11.39 11.73
N LEU A 204 6.49 10.55 11.64
CA LEU A 204 7.63 10.78 10.75
C LEU A 204 7.29 10.24 9.37
N ILE A 205 7.52 11.05 8.34
CA ILE A 205 7.18 10.72 6.95
C ILE A 205 8.42 10.92 6.10
N SER A 206 8.77 9.92 5.27
CA SER A 206 9.73 10.07 4.19
C SER A 206 9.00 10.09 2.84
N PHE A 207 9.36 11.02 1.98
CA PHE A 207 8.66 11.24 0.72
C PHE A 207 9.57 11.81 -0.36
N GLN A 208 9.11 11.75 -1.60
CA GLN A 208 9.69 12.46 -2.75
C GLN A 208 8.64 13.43 -3.31
N LYS A 209 9.08 14.58 -3.83
CA LYS A 209 8.16 15.50 -4.52
C LYS A 209 7.70 14.86 -5.82
N GLN A 210 6.42 14.99 -6.13
CA GLN A 210 5.87 14.56 -7.41
C GLN A 210 6.17 15.64 -8.46
N GLU A 211 7.35 15.57 -9.08
CA GLU A 211 7.70 16.45 -10.21
C GLU A 211 7.35 15.77 -11.53
N ALA A 212 7.01 16.59 -12.55
CA ALA A 212 6.45 16.12 -13.81
C ALA A 212 7.37 15.23 -14.68
N ALA A 213 8.66 15.12 -14.36
CA ALA A 213 9.61 14.28 -15.07
C ALA A 213 10.12 13.13 -14.19
N ARG A 214 9.58 11.94 -14.39
CA ARG A 214 10.00 10.69 -13.70
C ARG A 214 11.44 10.21 -14.00
N SER A 215 12.23 10.97 -14.74
CA SER A 215 13.54 10.50 -15.26
C SER A 215 14.75 10.90 -14.42
N GLU A 216 14.62 11.77 -13.44
CA GLU A 216 15.74 12.21 -12.60
C GLU A 216 15.65 11.65 -11.19
N TYR A 217 16.81 11.31 -10.61
CA TYR A 217 16.92 10.94 -9.20
C TYR A 217 16.40 12.07 -8.32
N GLN A 218 15.36 11.79 -7.57
CA GLN A 218 14.81 12.73 -6.61
C GLN A 218 15.25 12.36 -5.20
N PRO A 219 15.84 13.32 -4.45
CA PRO A 219 16.24 13.05 -3.09
C PRO A 219 15.03 12.79 -2.20
N THR A 220 15.19 11.84 -1.29
CA THR A 220 14.20 11.59 -0.24
C THR A 220 14.18 12.77 0.73
N ARG A 221 12.99 13.24 1.04
CA ARG A 221 12.73 14.29 2.04
C ARG A 221 12.04 13.70 3.25
N TYR A 222 12.13 14.42 4.35
CA TYR A 222 11.55 14.05 5.62
C TYR A 222 10.67 15.16 6.18
N ALA A 223 9.56 14.79 6.79
CA ALA A 223 8.69 15.70 7.51
C ALA A 223 8.16 15.05 8.78
N LYS A 224 7.75 15.87 9.74
CA LYS A 224 6.99 15.46 10.91
C LYS A 224 5.58 16.02 10.83
N TYR A 225 4.58 15.19 11.07
CA TYR A 225 3.21 15.62 11.23
C TYR A 225 2.84 15.59 12.71
N GLN A 226 2.47 16.74 13.25
CA GLN A 226 1.98 16.89 14.61
C GLN A 226 0.48 16.66 14.63
N ILE A 227 0.03 15.56 15.25
CA ILE A 227 -1.38 15.13 15.20
C ILE A 227 -2.28 16.14 15.89
N ALA A 228 -1.88 16.64 17.06
CA ALA A 228 -2.70 17.56 17.85
C ALA A 228 -2.97 18.92 17.20
N THR A 229 -2.06 19.38 16.33
CA THR A 229 -2.16 20.67 15.62
C THR A 229 -2.46 20.53 14.14
N GLU A 230 -2.55 19.29 13.63
CA GLU A 230 -2.73 18.95 12.22
C GLU A 230 -1.70 19.65 11.32
N THR A 231 -0.45 19.76 11.80
CA THR A 231 0.58 20.53 11.13
C THR A 231 1.70 19.62 10.58
N LEU A 232 1.96 19.71 9.28
CA LEU A 232 3.08 19.06 8.62
C LEU A 232 4.29 20.02 8.59
N ILE A 233 5.42 19.60 9.16
CA ILE A 233 6.66 20.38 9.27
C ILE A 233 7.77 19.65 8.53
N GLU A 234 8.26 20.22 7.42
CA GLU A 234 9.43 19.67 6.72
C GLU A 234 10.69 19.84 7.57
N MET A 235 11.56 18.83 7.56
CA MET A 235 12.82 18.81 8.28
C MET A 235 13.92 19.45 7.44
N SER A 236 13.85 20.78 7.23
CA SER A 236 14.76 21.53 6.34
C SER A 236 16.22 21.41 6.73
N ASP A 237 16.55 21.43 8.03
CA ASP A 237 17.92 21.31 8.53
C ASP A 237 18.50 19.94 8.16
N LEU A 238 17.72 18.86 8.30
CA LEU A 238 18.13 17.53 7.87
C LEU A 238 18.37 17.47 6.35
N HIS A 239 17.50 18.13 5.57
CA HIS A 239 17.67 18.16 4.10
C HIS A 239 18.94 18.88 3.69
N GLN A 240 19.32 19.96 4.38
CA GLN A 240 20.57 20.67 4.14
C GLN A 240 21.78 19.76 4.43
N GLU A 241 21.83 19.14 5.59
CA GLU A 241 22.91 18.21 5.98
C GLU A 241 23.05 17.06 4.99
N LEU A 242 21.93 16.45 4.57
CA LEU A 242 21.96 15.37 3.58
C LEU A 242 22.51 15.83 2.23
N SER A 243 22.20 17.04 1.80
CA SER A 243 22.73 17.62 0.56
C SER A 243 24.24 17.86 0.64
N GLU A 244 24.74 18.27 1.81
CA GLU A 244 26.19 18.43 2.06
C GLU A 244 26.92 17.07 2.01
N VAL A 245 26.36 16.04 2.64
CA VAL A 245 26.87 14.66 2.59
C VAL A 245 26.90 14.14 1.15
N GLU A 246 25.84 14.35 0.37
CA GLU A 246 25.80 13.95 -1.04
C GLU A 246 26.92 14.63 -1.86
N THR A 247 27.17 15.91 -1.59
CA THR A 247 28.23 16.65 -2.27
C THR A 247 29.61 16.07 -1.96
N ILE A 248 29.88 15.75 -0.71
CA ILE A 248 31.16 15.12 -0.29
C ILE A 248 31.36 13.78 -1.01
N VAL A 249 30.31 12.96 -1.10
CA VAL A 249 30.40 11.65 -1.75
C VAL A 249 30.62 11.78 -3.27
N LYS A 250 30.02 12.77 -3.92
CA LYS A 250 30.17 13.01 -5.37
C LYS A 250 31.55 13.54 -5.72
N VAL A 251 32.14 14.43 -4.90
CA VAL A 251 33.48 14.97 -5.13
C VAL A 251 34.57 13.89 -5.00
N GLY A 252 34.38 12.92 -4.10
CA GLY A 252 35.34 11.79 -3.95
C GLY A 252 35.35 10.81 -5.14
N SER A 253 34.44 10.90 -6.08
CA SER A 253 34.40 10.03 -7.27
C SER A 253 35.16 10.61 -8.48
N THR A 254 35.61 11.87 -8.45
CA THR A 254 36.30 12.54 -9.55
C THR A 254 37.84 12.53 -9.41
N ASP A 255 38.39 12.13 -8.27
CA ASP A 255 39.85 12.11 -8.03
C ASP A 255 40.54 10.78 -8.40
N LYS A 256 40.00 10.04 -9.38
CA LYS A 256 40.71 8.92 -10.00
C LYS A 256 40.89 9.15 -11.49
N GLN A 257 41.80 10.04 -11.86
CA GLN A 257 42.54 9.90 -13.11
C GLN A 257 44.04 9.93 -12.82
N PRO A 258 44.78 8.93 -13.34
CA PRO A 258 46.22 8.82 -13.21
C PRO A 258 46.97 9.86 -14.04
#